data_6185b51e1e42c97316110814366dbf93
#
_entry.id   6185b51e1e42c97316110814366dbf93
#
_cell.length_a   1.000
_cell.length_b   1.000
_cell.length_c   1.000
_cell.angle_alpha   90.00
_cell.angle_beta   90.00
_cell.angle_gamma   90.00
#
_symmetry.space_group_name_H-M   'P 1'
#
loop_
_entity.id
_entity.type
_entity.pdbx_description
1 polymer ?
#
loop_
_entity_poly.entity_id
_entity_poly.type
_entity_poly.pdbx_seq_one_letter_code
_entity_poly.pdbx_strand_id
1 'polypeptide(L)'
;MHDGQTFLTATATALTRCTILVIEKKEMTRALHNGHEFSDHFIGCLLGRNIPIEEDLIDQHLCSCEERLARALLLIARYDKIRKPTAVIPKINHGTLGGLIGSTRSRVCYFMNKFKKLGYIEYGERLRVHNSSLSGVLKDSIFADLHASRPN
;
A
#
# COMPACT_ATOMS: atom_id res chain seq x y z
N MET A 1 30.54 5.53 -21.11
CA MET A 1 30.23 5.88 -19.70
C MET A 1 28.98 6.75 -19.76
N HIS A 2 27.79 6.18 -19.54
CA HIS A 2 26.57 6.97 -19.43
C HIS A 2 26.53 7.56 -18.02
N ASP A 3 26.71 8.84 -17.97
CA ASP A 3 26.50 9.64 -16.76
C ASP A 3 25.02 9.57 -16.42
N GLY A 4 24.69 8.68 -15.47
CA GLY A 4 23.31 8.39 -15.08
C GLY A 4 22.72 9.59 -14.36
N GLN A 5 22.07 10.47 -15.10
CA GLN A 5 21.17 11.46 -14.53
C GLN A 5 20.15 10.74 -13.66
N THR A 6 20.20 11.03 -12.37
CA THR A 6 19.27 10.49 -11.39
C THR A 6 17.93 11.20 -11.57
N PHE A 7 17.06 10.69 -12.43
CA PHE A 7 15.69 11.18 -12.52
C PHE A 7 14.91 10.65 -11.31
N LEU A 8 14.52 11.55 -10.44
CA LEU A 8 13.51 11.25 -9.43
C LEU A 8 12.16 11.19 -10.15
N THR A 9 11.62 10.01 -10.28
CA THR A 9 10.34 9.76 -10.97
C THR A 9 9.13 10.00 -10.08
N ALA A 10 9.35 10.18 -8.76
CA ALA A 10 8.27 10.35 -7.79
C ALA A 10 8.69 11.25 -6.63
N THR A 11 7.70 11.87 -5.99
CA THR A 11 7.85 12.63 -4.76
C THR A 11 7.41 11.76 -3.57
N ALA A 12 8.27 11.64 -2.55
CA ALA A 12 7.91 10.99 -1.30
C ALA A 12 7.49 12.05 -0.27
N THR A 13 6.31 11.87 0.33
CA THR A 13 5.79 12.79 1.34
C THR A 13 5.53 12.04 2.64
N ALA A 14 6.07 12.54 3.76
CA ALA A 14 5.80 12.00 5.07
C ALA A 14 4.37 12.32 5.51
N LEU A 15 3.57 11.29 5.81
CA LEU A 15 2.19 11.45 6.30
C LEU A 15 2.13 11.70 7.81
N THR A 16 3.18 11.32 8.54
CA THR A 16 3.33 11.50 9.98
C THR A 16 4.76 11.89 10.31
N ARG A 17 5.02 12.29 11.55
CA ARG A 17 6.38 12.55 12.01
C ARG A 17 7.23 11.28 11.87
N CYS A 18 8.33 11.37 11.13
CA CYS A 18 9.25 10.26 10.92
C CYS A 18 10.71 10.73 11.01
N THR A 19 11.59 9.77 11.24
CA THR A 19 13.04 9.97 11.16
C THR A 19 13.52 9.30 9.88
N ILE A 20 14.24 10.06 9.04
CA ILE A 20 14.73 9.59 7.74
C ILE A 20 16.24 9.51 7.80
N LEU A 21 16.80 8.37 7.41
CA LEU A 21 18.22 8.18 7.19
C LEU A 21 18.53 8.44 5.72
N VAL A 22 19.41 9.39 5.46
CA VAL A 22 19.92 9.68 4.11
C VAL A 22 21.27 8.99 3.94
N ILE A 23 21.38 8.13 2.94
CA ILE A 23 22.58 7.38 2.62
C ILE A 23 23.07 7.83 1.25
N GLU A 24 24.33 8.24 1.15
CA GLU A 24 24.93 8.58 -0.13
C GLU A 24 25.05 7.34 -1.04
N LYS A 25 24.80 7.51 -2.34
CA LYS A 25 24.90 6.43 -3.33
C LYS A 25 26.25 5.69 -3.26
N LYS A 26 27.35 6.43 -3.08
CA LYS A 26 28.70 5.87 -2.99
C LYS A 26 28.85 4.92 -1.79
N GLU A 27 28.35 5.31 -0.63
CA GLU A 27 28.42 4.51 0.59
C GLU A 27 27.51 3.28 0.49
N MET A 28 26.32 3.44 -0.09
CA MET A 28 25.42 2.30 -0.35
C MET A 28 26.06 1.28 -1.30
N THR A 29 26.65 1.74 -2.39
CA THR A 29 27.37 0.88 -3.36
C THR A 29 28.53 0.15 -2.67
N ARG A 30 29.30 0.86 -1.83
CA ARG A 30 30.41 0.24 -1.08
C ARG A 30 29.93 -0.84 -0.11
N ALA A 31 28.84 -0.58 0.61
CA ALA A 31 28.24 -1.57 1.52
C ALA A 31 27.74 -2.82 0.78
N LEU A 32 27.13 -2.65 -0.38
CA LEU A 32 26.68 -3.76 -1.23
C LEU A 32 27.86 -4.60 -1.79
N HIS A 33 29.00 -3.99 -2.12
CA HIS A 33 30.15 -4.73 -2.62
C HIS A 33 30.93 -5.48 -1.53
N ASN A 34 30.97 -4.92 -0.33
CA ASN A 34 31.81 -5.46 0.76
C ASN A 34 31.06 -6.41 1.70
N GLY A 35 29.73 -6.42 1.67
CA GLY A 35 28.90 -7.20 2.58
C GLY A 35 27.98 -8.15 1.83
N HIS A 36 28.40 -9.41 1.61
CA HIS A 36 27.58 -10.40 0.90
C HIS A 36 26.21 -10.61 1.58
N GLU A 37 26.19 -10.79 2.88
CA GLU A 37 24.96 -10.98 3.65
C GLU A 37 24.03 -9.78 3.56
N PHE A 38 24.57 -8.55 3.59
CA PHE A 38 23.82 -7.32 3.39
C PHE A 38 23.27 -7.23 1.97
N SER A 39 24.04 -7.61 0.96
CA SER A 39 23.62 -7.61 -0.45
C SER A 39 22.48 -8.59 -0.69
N ASP A 40 22.58 -9.80 -0.16
CA ASP A 40 21.55 -10.83 -0.30
C ASP A 40 20.25 -10.39 0.37
N HIS A 41 20.35 -9.80 1.57
CA HIS A 41 19.19 -9.25 2.25
C HIS A 41 18.56 -8.07 1.48
N PHE A 42 19.39 -7.17 0.96
CA PHE A 42 18.93 -6.01 0.19
C PHE A 42 18.23 -6.42 -1.11
N ILE A 43 18.82 -7.38 -1.84
CA ILE A 43 18.21 -7.95 -3.05
C ILE A 43 16.88 -8.64 -2.71
N GLY A 44 16.85 -9.44 -1.65
CA GLY A 44 15.62 -10.06 -1.16
C GLY A 44 14.52 -9.05 -0.84
N CYS A 45 14.88 -7.94 -0.20
CA CYS A 45 13.95 -6.83 0.07
C CYS A 45 13.44 -6.16 -1.22
N LEU A 46 14.31 -5.96 -2.22
CA LEU A 46 13.92 -5.39 -3.52
C LEU A 46 12.99 -6.33 -4.29
N LEU A 47 13.30 -7.60 -4.36
CA LEU A 47 12.47 -8.60 -5.02
C LEU A 47 11.11 -8.73 -4.32
N GLY A 48 11.10 -8.80 -2.99
CA GLY A 48 9.86 -8.84 -2.21
C GLY A 48 9.01 -7.58 -2.36
N ARG A 49 9.60 -6.45 -2.76
CA ARG A 49 8.88 -5.20 -3.04
C ARG A 49 8.30 -5.16 -4.46
N ASN A 50 8.87 -5.90 -5.40
CA ASN A 50 8.37 -5.94 -6.78
C ASN A 50 7.05 -6.71 -6.88
N ILE A 51 6.87 -7.78 -6.11
CA ILE A 51 5.64 -8.58 -6.11
C ILE A 51 4.38 -7.72 -5.90
N PRO A 52 4.27 -6.91 -4.82
CA PRO A 52 3.09 -6.06 -4.64
C PRO A 52 2.94 -4.96 -5.71
N ILE A 53 4.02 -4.54 -6.38
CA ILE A 53 3.94 -3.56 -7.47
C ILE A 53 3.31 -4.20 -8.71
N GLU A 54 3.67 -5.44 -9.02
CA GLU A 54 3.06 -6.20 -10.12
C GLU A 54 1.59 -6.51 -9.82
N GLU A 55 1.27 -6.89 -8.59
CA GLU A 55 -0.11 -7.06 -8.13
C GLU A 55 -0.91 -5.77 -8.24
N ASP A 56 -0.35 -4.62 -7.83
CA ASP A 56 -0.99 -3.31 -7.95
C ASP A 56 -1.26 -2.90 -9.42
N LEU A 57 -0.38 -3.26 -10.35
CA LEU A 57 -0.60 -3.02 -11.79
C LEU A 57 -1.77 -3.83 -12.33
N ILE A 58 -1.85 -5.09 -11.97
CA ILE A 58 -2.98 -5.97 -12.31
C ILE A 58 -4.26 -5.42 -11.70
N ASP A 59 -4.22 -5.00 -10.43
CA ASP A 59 -5.34 -4.45 -9.70
C ASP A 59 -5.86 -3.12 -10.25
N GLN A 60 -5.00 -2.26 -10.78
CA GLN A 60 -5.44 -1.02 -11.42
C GLN A 60 -6.31 -1.28 -12.65
N HIS A 61 -6.12 -2.41 -13.31
CA HIS A 61 -6.92 -2.80 -14.48
C HIS A 61 -8.16 -3.62 -14.13
N LEU A 62 -8.13 -4.42 -13.07
CA LEU A 62 -9.17 -5.39 -12.73
C LEU A 62 -9.96 -5.03 -11.47
N CYS A 63 -9.37 -4.30 -10.51
CA CYS A 63 -10.01 -4.05 -9.23
C CYS A 63 -10.82 -2.77 -9.18
N SER A 64 -11.97 -2.84 -8.52
CA SER A 64 -12.82 -1.69 -8.24
C SER A 64 -12.11 -0.67 -7.31
N CYS A 65 -12.56 0.59 -7.36
CA CYS A 65 -12.06 1.63 -6.45
C CYS A 65 -12.24 1.26 -4.96
N GLU A 66 -13.26 0.47 -4.65
CA GLU A 66 -13.52 -0.05 -3.30
C GLU A 66 -12.40 -0.98 -2.82
N GLU A 67 -12.01 -1.93 -3.65
CA GLU A 67 -10.96 -2.91 -3.35
C GLU A 67 -9.59 -2.25 -3.22
N ARG A 68 -9.25 -1.35 -4.15
CA ARG A 68 -8.00 -0.58 -4.06
C ARG A 68 -7.91 0.23 -2.77
N LEU A 69 -9.03 0.82 -2.34
CA LEU A 69 -9.09 1.54 -1.07
C LEU A 69 -8.93 0.59 0.12
N ALA A 70 -9.63 -0.56 0.11
CA ALA A 70 -9.51 -1.57 1.16
C ALA A 70 -8.07 -2.06 1.29
N ARG A 71 -7.40 -2.37 0.16
CA ARG A 71 -6.01 -2.80 0.12
C ARG A 71 -5.05 -1.74 0.65
N ALA A 72 -5.20 -0.48 0.24
CA ALA A 72 -4.40 0.63 0.73
C ALA A 72 -4.52 0.79 2.26
N LEU A 73 -5.73 0.71 2.80
CA LEU A 73 -5.95 0.78 4.25
C LEU A 73 -5.29 -0.38 5.00
N LEU A 74 -5.38 -1.61 4.46
CA LEU A 74 -4.73 -2.79 5.04
C LEU A 74 -3.20 -2.71 4.98
N LEU A 75 -2.64 -2.18 3.89
CA LEU A 75 -1.19 -1.97 3.77
C LEU A 75 -0.70 -0.97 4.83
N ILE A 76 -1.39 0.16 4.98
CA ILE A 76 -1.04 1.16 5.99
C ILE A 76 -1.17 0.56 7.40
N ALA A 77 -2.19 -0.28 7.63
CA ALA A 77 -2.40 -0.97 8.89
C ALA A 77 -1.30 -1.98 9.23
N ARG A 78 -0.67 -2.61 8.24
CA ARG A 78 0.45 -3.56 8.44
C ARG A 78 1.75 -2.89 8.90
N TYR A 79 1.95 -1.62 8.58
CA TYR A 79 3.10 -0.84 9.06
C TYR A 79 3.02 -0.49 10.55
N ASP A 80 1.82 -0.54 11.14
CA ASP A 80 1.67 -0.48 12.59
C ASP A 80 2.06 -1.87 13.15
N LYS A 81 3.28 -1.98 13.72
CA LYS A 81 4.01 -3.21 14.10
C LYS A 81 3.29 -4.18 15.06
N ILE A 82 2.03 -3.99 15.33
CA ILE A 82 1.24 -4.82 16.22
C ILE A 82 0.23 -5.62 15.39
N ARG A 83 0.46 -6.92 15.26
CA ARG A 83 -0.50 -7.91 14.73
C ARG A 83 -1.77 -8.02 15.58
N LYS A 84 -2.51 -6.93 15.72
CA LYS A 84 -3.81 -6.92 16.37
C LYS A 84 -4.92 -7.07 15.32
N PRO A 85 -6.05 -7.67 15.68
CA PRO A 85 -7.22 -7.79 14.77
C PRO A 85 -7.75 -6.42 14.34
N THR A 86 -7.50 -5.38 15.13
CA THR A 86 -7.80 -3.98 14.82
C THR A 86 -6.50 -3.18 14.81
N ALA A 87 -6.17 -2.61 13.67
CA ALA A 87 -5.04 -1.71 13.53
C ALA A 87 -5.47 -0.25 13.69
N VAL A 88 -4.63 0.56 14.31
CA VAL A 88 -4.85 1.99 14.50
C VAL A 88 -3.91 2.75 13.58
N ILE A 89 -4.44 3.36 12.54
CA ILE A 89 -3.66 4.10 11.56
C ILE A 89 -3.83 5.62 11.73
N PRO A 90 -2.87 6.43 11.27
CA PRO A 90 -2.99 7.88 11.26
C PRO A 90 -4.24 8.31 10.49
N LYS A 91 -4.83 9.45 10.86
CA LYS A 91 -5.92 10.03 10.10
C LYS A 91 -5.38 10.59 8.78
N ILE A 92 -5.67 9.91 7.68
CA ILE A 92 -5.19 10.29 6.36
C ILE A 92 -6.29 11.08 5.64
N ASN A 93 -5.90 12.14 4.95
CA ASN A 93 -6.82 12.94 4.14
C ASN A 93 -7.34 12.11 2.95
N HIS A 94 -8.65 12.21 2.66
CA HIS A 94 -9.27 11.51 1.53
C HIS A 94 -8.69 11.90 0.17
N GLY A 95 -8.15 13.12 0.02
CA GLY A 95 -7.41 13.51 -1.18
C GLY A 95 -6.11 12.72 -1.35
N THR A 96 -5.35 12.55 -0.26
CA THR A 96 -4.14 11.74 -0.24
C THR A 96 -4.43 10.27 -0.54
N LEU A 97 -5.49 9.71 0.06
CA LEU A 97 -5.95 8.36 -0.27
C LEU A 97 -6.37 8.24 -1.74
N GLY A 98 -7.05 9.27 -2.28
CA GLY A 98 -7.43 9.32 -3.69
C GLY A 98 -6.21 9.28 -4.62
N GLY A 99 -5.18 10.07 -4.32
CA GLY A 99 -3.91 10.01 -5.05
C GLY A 99 -3.22 8.65 -4.95
N LEU A 100 -3.25 8.03 -3.77
CA LEU A 100 -2.63 6.73 -3.53
C LEU A 100 -3.28 5.60 -4.36
N ILE A 101 -4.60 5.61 -4.50
CA ILE A 101 -5.34 4.55 -5.19
C ILE A 101 -5.74 4.93 -6.63
N GLY A 102 -5.26 6.05 -7.16
CA GLY A 102 -5.64 6.52 -8.50
C GLY A 102 -7.13 6.80 -8.64
N SER A 103 -7.73 7.50 -7.65
CA SER A 103 -9.17 7.82 -7.64
C SER A 103 -9.46 9.24 -7.13
N THR A 104 -10.70 9.67 -7.24
CA THR A 104 -11.10 11.00 -6.77
C THR A 104 -11.40 11.03 -5.26
N ARG A 105 -11.20 12.19 -4.64
CA ARG A 105 -11.58 12.43 -3.23
C ARG A 105 -13.04 12.06 -2.94
N SER A 106 -13.95 12.35 -3.86
CA SER A 106 -15.38 12.08 -3.70
C SER A 106 -15.67 10.57 -3.64
N ARG A 107 -15.04 9.79 -4.51
CA ARG A 107 -15.17 8.32 -4.51
C ARG A 107 -14.59 7.71 -3.24
N VAL A 108 -13.41 8.18 -2.82
CA VAL A 108 -12.82 7.76 -1.54
C VAL A 108 -13.77 8.09 -0.38
N CYS A 109 -14.32 9.30 -0.33
CA CYS A 109 -15.27 9.69 0.71
C CYS A 109 -16.50 8.76 0.75
N TYR A 110 -17.05 8.41 -0.42
CA TYR A 110 -18.16 7.48 -0.53
C TYR A 110 -17.84 6.11 0.06
N PHE A 111 -16.73 5.49 -0.34
CA PHE A 111 -16.35 4.17 0.15
C PHE A 111 -15.91 4.17 1.61
N MET A 112 -15.24 5.21 2.10
CA MET A 112 -14.92 5.35 3.52
C MET A 112 -16.20 5.41 4.37
N ASN A 113 -17.24 6.12 3.91
CA ASN A 113 -18.54 6.15 4.59
C ASN A 113 -19.23 4.78 4.53
N LYS A 114 -19.14 4.05 3.41
CA LYS A 114 -19.63 2.68 3.28
C LYS A 114 -18.93 1.75 4.27
N PHE A 115 -17.60 1.77 4.34
CA PHE A 115 -16.82 0.96 5.28
C PHE A 115 -17.14 1.28 6.74
N LYS A 116 -17.37 2.57 7.06
CA LYS A 116 -17.83 2.98 8.38
C LYS A 116 -19.20 2.38 8.73
N LYS A 117 -20.17 2.47 7.81
CA LYS A 117 -21.52 1.89 8.01
C LYS A 117 -21.50 0.37 8.20
N LEU A 118 -20.58 -0.32 7.52
CA LEU A 118 -20.39 -1.77 7.63
C LEU A 118 -19.55 -2.18 8.85
N GLY A 119 -19.04 -1.23 9.63
CA GLY A 119 -18.20 -1.51 10.79
C GLY A 119 -16.79 -2.01 10.44
N TYR A 120 -16.33 -1.81 9.20
CA TYR A 120 -14.97 -2.19 8.79
C TYR A 120 -13.92 -1.20 9.27
N ILE A 121 -14.33 0.06 9.46
CA ILE A 121 -13.51 1.13 10.00
C ILE A 121 -14.29 1.96 11.03
N GLU A 122 -13.56 2.54 11.98
CA GLU A 122 -14.09 3.44 12.97
C GLU A 122 -13.29 4.75 13.01
N TYR A 123 -13.99 5.87 13.05
CA TYR A 123 -13.40 7.19 13.21
C TYR A 123 -13.39 7.60 14.69
N GLY A 124 -12.18 7.88 15.20
CA GLY A 124 -11.96 8.47 16.53
C GLY A 124 -10.87 9.54 16.41
N GLU A 125 -10.04 9.68 17.42
CA GLU A 125 -8.80 10.49 17.35
C GLU A 125 -7.87 9.96 16.24
N ARG A 126 -7.89 8.65 16.04
CA ARG A 126 -7.21 7.93 14.96
C ARG A 126 -8.21 7.07 14.20
N LEU A 127 -7.84 6.64 13.00
CA LEU A 127 -8.64 5.71 12.22
C LEU A 127 -8.34 4.27 12.66
N ARG A 128 -9.36 3.54 13.09
CA ARG A 128 -9.27 2.12 13.39
C ARG A 128 -9.73 1.32 12.20
N VAL A 129 -8.98 0.28 11.87
CA VAL A 129 -9.25 -0.63 10.75
C VAL A 129 -9.38 -2.04 11.26
N HIS A 130 -10.52 -2.68 10.99
CA HIS A 130 -10.77 -4.08 11.31
C HIS A 130 -10.25 -4.97 10.18
N ASN A 131 -9.05 -5.50 10.35
CA ASN A 131 -8.30 -6.21 9.30
C ASN A 131 -9.06 -7.41 8.72
N SER A 132 -9.73 -8.20 9.55
CA SER A 132 -10.49 -9.38 9.12
C SER A 132 -11.68 -9.01 8.23
N SER A 133 -12.44 -7.99 8.64
CA SER A 133 -13.62 -7.55 7.91
C SER A 133 -13.26 -6.88 6.58
N LEU A 134 -12.22 -6.05 6.59
CA LEU A 134 -11.78 -5.36 5.37
C LEU A 134 -11.13 -6.33 4.36
N SER A 135 -10.46 -7.39 4.84
CA SER A 135 -9.93 -8.44 3.98
C SER A 135 -11.03 -9.25 3.27
N GLY A 136 -12.23 -9.27 3.82
CA GLY A 136 -13.42 -9.88 3.17
C GLY A 136 -13.74 -9.20 1.84
N VAL A 137 -13.65 -7.87 1.77
CA VAL A 137 -13.90 -7.10 0.53
C VAL A 137 -13.01 -7.59 -0.62
N LEU A 138 -11.76 -7.99 -0.33
CA LEU A 138 -10.81 -8.47 -1.34
C LEU A 138 -11.09 -9.91 -1.78
N LYS A 139 -11.69 -10.73 -0.90
CA LYS A 139 -12.03 -12.14 -1.23
C LYS A 139 -13.28 -12.25 -2.09
N ASP A 140 -14.29 -11.44 -1.80
CA ASP A 140 -15.56 -11.47 -2.54
C ASP A 140 -15.37 -11.10 -4.02
N SER A 141 -14.41 -10.26 -4.33
CA SER A 141 -14.03 -9.87 -5.68
C SER A 141 -13.39 -11.02 -6.47
N ILE A 142 -12.43 -11.73 -5.88
CA ILE A 142 -11.74 -12.84 -6.55
C ILE A 142 -12.75 -13.95 -6.92
N PHE A 143 -13.76 -14.20 -6.10
CA PHE A 143 -14.81 -15.17 -6.40
C PHE A 143 -15.79 -14.68 -7.49
N ALA A 144 -16.06 -13.38 -7.57
CA ALA A 144 -16.92 -12.80 -8.60
C ALA A 144 -16.29 -12.93 -9.99
N ASP A 145 -14.99 -12.67 -10.13
CA ASP A 145 -14.24 -12.75 -11.38
C ASP A 145 -14.08 -14.21 -11.88
N LEU A 146 -13.91 -15.17 -10.97
CA LEU A 146 -13.84 -16.60 -11.31
C LEU A 146 -15.18 -17.15 -11.85
N HIS A 147 -16.29 -16.56 -11.46
CA HIS A 147 -17.62 -16.94 -11.98
C HIS A 147 -17.99 -16.22 -13.28
N ALA A 148 -17.44 -15.02 -13.54
CA ALA A 148 -17.65 -14.26 -14.78
C ALA A 148 -16.87 -14.84 -15.97
N SER A 149 -15.81 -15.62 -15.73
CA SER A 149 -14.91 -16.17 -16.76
C SER A 149 -15.26 -17.60 -17.21
N ARG A 150 -16.46 -18.13 -16.91
CA ARG A 150 -16.92 -19.41 -17.49
C ARG A 150 -17.64 -19.11 -18.81
N PRO A 151 -17.05 -19.47 -19.99
CA PRO A 151 -17.80 -19.46 -21.23
C PRO A 151 -18.86 -20.58 -21.18
N ASN A 152 -20.06 -20.26 -21.66
CA ASN A 152 -21.13 -21.21 -21.96
C ASN A 152 -20.69 -22.20 -23.02
#